data_bb705bbf7f1b3bce8925c3bbf4378501
#
_entry.id   bb705bbf7f1b3bce8925c3bbf4378501
#
_cell.length_a   1.000
_cell.length_b   1.000
_cell.length_c   1.000
_cell.angle_alpha   90.00
_cell.angle_beta   90.00
_cell.angle_gamma   90.00
#
_symmetry.space_group_name_H-M   'P 1'
#
loop_
_entity.id
_entity.type
_entity.pdbx_description
1 polymer ?
#
loop_
_entity_poly.entity_id
_entity_poly.type
_entity_poly.pdbx_seq_one_letter_code
_entity_poly.pdbx_strand_id
1 'polypeptide(L)'
;WPQARAILLERSLEALQTARRNAILHGVADRIHVVCGDWAGSLAGPLPLIVSNPPYIDRAALPNLPPAVQNHDPILALDGGEEGMEAYEKILSQAKKIIIPGGNIFLEIGFDQAEKIARLVEVSRVGACRITADLAGLPRVAQIACGDK
;
A
#
# COMPACT_ATOMS: atom_id res chain seq x y z
N TRP A 1 16.29 -9.21 6.44
CA TRP A 1 16.16 -10.46 5.65
C TRP A 1 17.13 -10.43 4.45
N PRO A 2 18.36 -10.97 4.60
CA PRO A 2 19.39 -10.88 3.57
C PRO A 2 19.01 -11.54 2.24
N GLN A 3 18.14 -12.55 2.28
CA GLN A 3 17.69 -13.32 1.10
C GLN A 3 16.41 -12.77 0.45
N ALA A 4 15.76 -11.77 1.04
CA ALA A 4 14.54 -11.23 0.50
C ALA A 4 14.81 -10.45 -0.80
N ARG A 5 13.94 -10.65 -1.79
CA ARG A 5 13.86 -9.85 -3.00
C ARG A 5 12.58 -9.03 -2.98
N ALA A 6 12.60 -7.84 -3.57
CA ALA A 6 11.46 -6.95 -3.60
C ALA A 6 11.24 -6.38 -5.00
N ILE A 7 9.98 -6.10 -5.29
CA ILE A 7 9.56 -5.27 -6.43
C ILE A 7 9.07 -3.95 -5.83
N LEU A 8 9.70 -2.86 -6.21
CA LEU A 8 9.23 -1.50 -5.92
C LEU A 8 8.38 -1.04 -7.09
N LEU A 9 7.09 -0.90 -6.85
CA LEU A 9 6.14 -0.43 -7.84
C LEU A 9 5.76 1.01 -7.52
N GLU A 10 5.94 1.89 -8.47
CA GLU A 10 5.66 3.31 -8.31
C GLU A 10 5.19 3.91 -9.63
N ARG A 11 4.26 4.85 -9.58
CA ARG A 11 3.72 5.54 -10.73
C ARG A 11 4.58 6.73 -11.18
N SER A 12 5.19 7.42 -10.23
CA SER A 12 6.06 8.57 -10.48
C SER A 12 7.46 8.13 -10.91
N LEU A 13 7.88 8.49 -12.11
CA LEU A 13 9.25 8.23 -12.59
C LEU A 13 10.31 8.90 -11.71
N GLU A 14 10.03 10.08 -11.16
CA GLU A 14 10.93 10.79 -10.28
C GLU A 14 11.11 10.05 -8.95
N ALA A 15 10.02 9.59 -8.35
CA ALA A 15 10.06 8.76 -7.15
C ALA A 15 10.80 7.44 -7.40
N LEU A 16 10.60 6.81 -8.55
CA LEU A 16 11.34 5.61 -8.96
C LEU A 16 12.84 5.83 -9.06
N GLN A 17 13.27 6.96 -9.64
CA GLN A 17 14.70 7.31 -9.70
C GLN A 17 15.28 7.49 -8.30
N THR A 18 14.53 8.10 -7.39
CA THR A 18 14.92 8.26 -5.99
C THR A 18 15.00 6.91 -5.28
N ALA A 19 14.00 6.04 -5.45
CA ALA A 19 13.99 4.68 -4.90
C ALA A 19 15.20 3.86 -5.40
N ARG A 20 15.54 3.97 -6.69
CA ARG A 20 16.72 3.31 -7.27
C ARG A 20 18.04 3.83 -6.67
N ARG A 21 18.18 5.15 -6.51
CA ARG A 21 19.35 5.74 -5.83
C ARG A 21 19.48 5.23 -4.40
N ASN A 22 18.38 5.18 -3.67
CA ASN A 22 18.36 4.67 -2.30
C ASN A 22 18.74 3.17 -2.24
N ALA A 23 18.27 2.36 -3.17
CA ALA A 23 18.63 0.95 -3.25
C ALA A 23 20.14 0.75 -3.45
N ILE A 24 20.76 1.57 -4.30
CA ILE A 24 22.23 1.58 -4.51
C ILE A 24 22.94 2.02 -3.24
N LEU A 25 22.52 3.14 -2.63
CA LEU A 25 23.12 3.69 -1.42
C LEU A 25 23.12 2.70 -0.25
N HIS A 26 22.03 1.92 -0.13
CA HIS A 26 21.88 0.90 0.93
C HIS A 26 22.43 -0.48 0.55
N GLY A 27 23.09 -0.63 -0.61
CA GLY A 27 23.70 -1.89 -1.03
C GLY A 27 22.72 -3.04 -1.26
N VAL A 28 21.49 -2.71 -1.72
CA VAL A 28 20.41 -3.70 -1.94
C VAL A 28 19.88 -3.71 -3.37
N ALA A 29 20.54 -2.99 -4.27
CA ALA A 29 20.09 -2.83 -5.67
C ALA A 29 20.03 -4.14 -6.46
N ASP A 30 20.83 -5.13 -6.11
CA ASP A 30 20.84 -6.47 -6.70
C ASP A 30 19.59 -7.32 -6.34
N ARG A 31 18.88 -6.92 -5.30
CA ARG A 31 17.70 -7.61 -4.76
C ARG A 31 16.38 -6.87 -4.97
N ILE A 32 16.44 -5.69 -5.59
CA ILE A 32 15.28 -4.82 -5.80
C ILE A 32 15.06 -4.61 -7.29
N HIS A 33 13.85 -4.95 -7.75
CA HIS A 33 13.38 -4.65 -9.09
C HIS A 33 12.46 -3.44 -9.05
N VAL A 34 12.77 -2.43 -9.84
CA VAL A 34 12.01 -1.17 -9.89
C VAL A 34 11.10 -1.20 -11.10
N VAL A 35 9.80 -1.06 -10.90
CA VAL A 35 8.76 -1.13 -11.94
C VAL A 35 7.94 0.15 -11.93
N CYS A 36 7.84 0.81 -13.09
CA CYS A 36 6.90 1.90 -13.29
C CYS A 36 5.53 1.33 -13.64
N GLY A 37 4.53 1.64 -12.82
CA GLY A 37 3.18 1.13 -13.05
C GLY A 37 2.15 1.74 -12.12
N ASP A 38 0.88 1.55 -12.48
CA ASP A 38 -0.24 2.02 -11.67
C ASP A 38 -0.83 0.83 -10.90
N TRP A 39 -0.59 0.83 -9.58
CA TRP A 39 -0.95 -0.27 -8.68
C TRP A 39 -0.40 -1.62 -9.16
N ALA A 40 -0.87 -2.71 -8.57
CA ALA A 40 -0.36 -4.05 -8.86
C ALA A 40 -0.81 -4.62 -10.22
N GLY A 41 -1.57 -3.87 -11.03
CA GLY A 41 -2.07 -4.33 -12.32
C GLY A 41 -0.99 -4.67 -13.36
N SER A 42 0.21 -4.09 -13.20
CA SER A 42 1.38 -4.36 -14.07
C SER A 42 2.23 -5.54 -13.58
N LEU A 43 1.88 -6.15 -12.44
CA LEU A 43 2.64 -7.24 -11.87
C LEU A 43 2.03 -8.60 -12.19
N ALA A 44 2.91 -9.57 -12.42
CA ALA A 44 2.55 -10.98 -12.46
C ALA A 44 2.92 -11.65 -11.13
N GLY A 45 2.01 -12.49 -10.60
CA GLY A 45 2.30 -13.32 -9.42
C GLY A 45 3.16 -14.54 -9.76
N PRO A 46 3.41 -15.40 -8.78
CA PRO A 46 2.88 -15.37 -7.41
C PRO A 46 3.72 -14.53 -6.44
N LEU A 47 3.08 -13.77 -5.56
CA LEU A 47 3.74 -12.98 -4.52
C LEU A 47 3.33 -13.48 -3.11
N PRO A 48 4.28 -13.73 -2.19
CA PRO A 48 3.97 -14.14 -0.83
C PRO A 48 3.60 -12.97 0.08
N LEU A 49 4.01 -11.76 -0.28
CA LEU A 49 3.87 -10.58 0.56
C LEU A 49 3.64 -9.34 -0.30
N ILE A 50 2.67 -8.52 0.09
CA ILE A 50 2.44 -7.17 -0.43
C ILE A 50 2.47 -6.21 0.76
N VAL A 51 3.20 -5.11 0.62
CA VAL A 51 3.25 -4.03 1.62
C VAL A 51 2.99 -2.72 0.90
N SER A 52 2.07 -1.91 1.42
CA SER A 52 1.76 -0.59 0.86
C SER A 52 1.40 0.43 1.94
N ASN A 53 1.86 1.65 1.74
CA ASN A 53 1.31 2.85 2.36
C ASN A 53 0.63 3.65 1.24
N PRO A 54 -0.63 3.35 0.90
CA PRO A 54 -1.33 4.03 -0.17
C PRO A 54 -1.83 5.40 0.27
N PRO A 55 -2.15 6.32 -0.64
CA PRO A 55 -2.87 7.53 -0.29
C PRO A 55 -4.24 7.15 0.30
N TYR A 56 -4.57 7.74 1.45
CA TYR A 56 -5.78 7.41 2.20
C TYR A 56 -6.57 8.64 2.69
N ILE A 57 -6.17 9.84 2.31
CA ILE A 57 -6.89 11.04 2.70
C ILE A 57 -8.11 11.20 1.80
N ASP A 58 -9.27 11.42 2.43
CA ASP A 58 -10.49 11.75 1.69
C ASP A 58 -10.26 13.00 0.83
N ARG A 59 -10.62 12.91 -0.45
CA ARG A 59 -10.49 14.01 -1.40
C ARG A 59 -11.12 15.30 -0.89
N ALA A 60 -12.26 15.22 -0.20
CA ALA A 60 -12.93 16.37 0.38
C ALA A 60 -12.13 17.01 1.53
N ALA A 61 -11.23 16.29 2.17
CA ALA A 61 -10.40 16.79 3.27
C ALA A 61 -9.09 17.46 2.79
N LEU A 62 -8.64 17.20 1.56
CA LEU A 62 -7.38 17.72 1.02
C LEU A 62 -7.21 19.24 1.16
N PRO A 63 -8.25 20.08 0.86
CA PRO A 63 -8.13 21.52 1.01
C PRO A 63 -7.92 22.00 2.46
N ASN A 64 -8.22 21.15 3.44
CA ASN A 64 -8.15 21.49 4.86
C ASN A 64 -6.90 20.95 5.55
N LEU A 65 -5.98 20.33 4.80
CA LEU A 65 -4.72 19.83 5.35
C LEU A 65 -3.82 20.98 5.82
N PRO A 66 -2.92 20.71 6.79
CA PRO A 66 -1.92 21.71 7.20
C PRO A 66 -1.10 22.19 6.02
N PRO A 67 -0.72 23.50 5.95
CA PRO A 67 0.06 24.05 4.84
C PRO A 67 1.38 23.32 4.56
N ALA A 68 2.01 22.77 5.60
CA ALA A 68 3.23 21.97 5.45
C ALA A 68 3.02 20.72 4.59
N VAL A 69 1.86 20.08 4.69
CA VAL A 69 1.51 18.91 3.88
C VAL A 69 1.09 19.34 2.47
N GLN A 70 0.20 20.36 2.38
CA GLN A 70 -0.30 20.85 1.09
C GLN A 70 0.80 21.34 0.15
N ASN A 71 1.84 21.99 0.70
CA ASN A 71 2.88 22.65 -0.09
C ASN A 71 4.07 21.73 -0.43
N HIS A 72 4.23 20.61 0.26
CA HIS A 72 5.43 19.78 0.14
C HIS A 72 5.16 18.35 -0.32
N ASP A 73 3.98 17.81 -0.04
CA ASP A 73 3.65 16.45 -0.43
C ASP A 73 2.87 16.41 -1.76
N PRO A 74 3.24 15.54 -2.69
CA PRO A 74 2.51 15.39 -3.94
C PRO A 74 1.05 14.96 -3.67
N ILE A 75 0.08 15.59 -4.33
CA ILE A 75 -1.34 15.22 -4.20
C ILE A 75 -1.56 13.73 -4.48
N LEU A 76 -0.83 13.15 -5.44
CA LEU A 76 -0.89 11.71 -5.75
C LEU A 76 -0.51 10.80 -4.58
N ALA A 77 0.26 11.30 -3.62
CA ALA A 77 0.63 10.55 -2.42
C ALA A 77 -0.39 10.72 -1.28
N LEU A 78 -1.33 11.64 -1.41
CA LEU A 78 -2.30 12.01 -0.38
C LEU A 78 -3.73 11.60 -0.74
N ASP A 79 -4.16 11.84 -2.00
CA ASP A 79 -5.54 11.66 -2.47
C ASP A 79 -5.92 10.16 -2.53
N GLY A 80 -6.63 9.70 -1.52
CA GLY A 80 -7.20 8.36 -1.43
C GLY A 80 -8.54 8.20 -2.16
N GLY A 81 -9.01 9.25 -2.83
CA GLY A 81 -10.31 9.27 -3.50
C GLY A 81 -11.47 9.55 -2.55
N GLU A 82 -12.66 9.14 -2.95
CA GLU A 82 -13.85 9.28 -2.13
C GLU A 82 -13.70 8.51 -0.83
N GLU A 83 -13.97 9.16 0.29
CA GLU A 83 -13.77 8.62 1.65
C GLU A 83 -12.35 8.06 1.93
N GLY A 84 -11.37 8.34 1.07
CA GLY A 84 -10.01 7.81 1.20
C GLY A 84 -9.88 6.31 0.92
N MET A 85 -10.84 5.68 0.24
CA MET A 85 -10.93 4.23 0.10
C MET A 85 -10.52 3.69 -1.27
N GLU A 86 -10.48 4.52 -2.32
CA GLU A 86 -10.25 4.06 -3.71
C GLU A 86 -8.94 3.29 -3.89
N ALA A 87 -7.88 3.70 -3.19
CA ALA A 87 -6.59 3.03 -3.26
C ALA A 87 -6.64 1.59 -2.72
N TYR A 88 -7.32 1.39 -1.59
CA TYR A 88 -7.47 0.06 -0.98
C TYR A 88 -8.29 -0.88 -1.86
N GLU A 89 -9.37 -0.38 -2.47
CA GLU A 89 -10.19 -1.16 -3.40
C GLU A 89 -9.36 -1.66 -4.58
N LYS A 90 -8.55 -0.80 -5.19
CA LYS A 90 -7.66 -1.14 -6.29
C LYS A 90 -6.61 -2.17 -5.86
N ILE A 91 -5.95 -1.94 -4.72
CA ILE A 91 -4.94 -2.86 -4.20
C ILE A 91 -5.55 -4.24 -3.96
N LEU A 92 -6.66 -4.35 -3.23
CA LEU A 92 -7.25 -5.63 -2.88
C LEU A 92 -7.76 -6.39 -4.12
N SER A 93 -8.40 -5.69 -5.07
CA SER A 93 -8.89 -6.31 -6.30
C SER A 93 -7.77 -6.90 -7.16
N GLN A 94 -6.63 -6.22 -7.22
CA GLN A 94 -5.47 -6.65 -8.00
C GLN A 94 -4.62 -7.68 -7.24
N ALA A 95 -4.41 -7.48 -5.93
CA ALA A 95 -3.68 -8.40 -5.08
C ALA A 95 -4.26 -9.81 -5.10
N LYS A 96 -5.59 -9.95 -5.13
CA LYS A 96 -6.28 -11.24 -5.23
C LYS A 96 -5.80 -12.10 -6.41
N LYS A 97 -5.32 -11.49 -7.49
CA LYS A 97 -4.86 -12.20 -8.69
C LYS A 97 -3.42 -12.71 -8.57
N ILE A 98 -2.61 -12.04 -7.75
CA ILE A 98 -1.15 -12.24 -7.70
C ILE A 98 -0.63 -12.75 -6.35
N ILE A 99 -1.41 -12.63 -5.28
CA ILE A 99 -1.03 -13.16 -3.97
C ILE A 99 -1.20 -14.70 -3.94
N ILE A 100 -0.26 -15.40 -3.30
CA ILE A 100 -0.39 -16.84 -3.08
C ILE A 100 -1.37 -17.14 -1.94
N PRO A 101 -1.96 -18.34 -1.91
CA PRO A 101 -2.61 -18.85 -0.69
C PRO A 101 -1.64 -18.82 0.50
N GLY A 102 -2.12 -18.39 1.66
CA GLY A 102 -1.28 -18.18 2.85
C GLY A 102 -0.37 -16.95 2.80
N GLY A 103 -0.38 -16.18 1.71
CA GLY A 103 0.32 -14.90 1.61
C GLY A 103 -0.29 -13.82 2.50
N ASN A 104 0.42 -12.72 2.68
CA ASN A 104 -0.03 -11.61 3.52
C ASN A 104 0.01 -10.28 2.76
N ILE A 105 -0.96 -9.42 3.07
CA ILE A 105 -0.97 -8.02 2.62
C ILE A 105 -0.93 -7.14 3.87
N PHE A 106 -0.03 -6.17 3.90
CA PHE A 106 0.05 -5.15 4.95
C PHE A 106 -0.22 -3.79 4.34
N LEU A 107 -1.24 -3.11 4.85
CA LEU A 107 -1.62 -1.78 4.40
C LEU A 107 -1.53 -0.81 5.58
N GLU A 108 -0.82 0.32 5.41
CA GLU A 108 -1.02 1.44 6.30
C GLU A 108 -2.40 2.03 6.07
N ILE A 109 -3.08 2.44 7.16
CA ILE A 109 -4.44 2.98 7.12
C ILE A 109 -4.55 4.27 7.93
N GLY A 110 -5.51 5.11 7.58
CA GLY A 110 -5.93 6.21 8.43
C GLY A 110 -6.49 5.69 9.76
N PHE A 111 -6.25 6.43 10.84
CA PHE A 111 -6.63 6.02 12.20
C PHE A 111 -8.15 5.79 12.38
N ASP A 112 -8.96 6.41 11.54
CA ASP A 112 -10.43 6.35 11.53
C ASP A 112 -11.00 5.37 10.49
N GLN A 113 -10.13 4.65 9.74
CA GLN A 113 -10.54 3.80 8.62
C GLN A 113 -10.64 2.31 8.97
N ALA A 114 -10.34 1.91 10.20
CA ALA A 114 -10.24 0.49 10.60
C ALA A 114 -11.49 -0.33 10.25
N GLU A 115 -12.68 0.18 10.57
CA GLU A 115 -13.96 -0.51 10.30
C GLU A 115 -14.25 -0.59 8.79
N LYS A 116 -14.00 0.49 8.05
CA LYS A 116 -14.19 0.53 6.58
C LYS A 116 -13.28 -0.49 5.89
N ILE A 117 -12.01 -0.56 6.31
CA ILE A 117 -11.04 -1.52 5.77
C ILE A 117 -11.45 -2.96 6.09
N ALA A 118 -11.84 -3.26 7.33
CA ALA A 118 -12.28 -4.60 7.71
C ALA A 118 -13.47 -5.05 6.86
N ARG A 119 -14.46 -4.17 6.65
CA ARG A 119 -15.62 -4.44 5.80
C ARG A 119 -15.24 -4.61 4.33
N LEU A 120 -14.32 -3.78 3.81
CA LEU A 120 -13.83 -3.91 2.44
C LEU A 120 -13.13 -5.25 2.21
N VAL A 121 -12.30 -5.70 3.17
CA VAL A 121 -11.62 -7.01 3.11
C VAL A 121 -12.64 -8.15 3.11
N GLU A 122 -13.66 -8.10 3.96
CA GLU A 122 -14.74 -9.08 4.02
C GLU A 122 -15.47 -9.19 2.67
N VAL A 123 -15.90 -8.07 2.10
CA VAL A 123 -16.60 -8.03 0.81
C VAL A 123 -15.69 -8.50 -0.34
N SER A 124 -14.42 -8.15 -0.31
CA SER A 124 -13.45 -8.56 -1.34
C SER A 124 -13.12 -10.06 -1.31
N ARG A 125 -13.36 -10.72 -0.18
CA ARG A 125 -13.04 -12.14 0.04
C ARG A 125 -11.57 -12.48 -0.27
N VAL A 126 -10.66 -11.57 0.06
CA VAL A 126 -9.21 -11.80 -0.13
C VAL A 126 -8.64 -12.61 1.02
N GLY A 127 -9.16 -12.43 2.23
CA GLY A 127 -8.67 -13.12 3.41
C GLY A 127 -9.26 -12.59 4.71
N ALA A 128 -8.62 -12.87 5.83
CA ALA A 128 -8.98 -12.40 7.16
C ALA A 128 -8.20 -11.13 7.51
N CYS A 129 -8.90 -10.10 8.01
CA CYS A 129 -8.30 -8.82 8.38
C CYS A 129 -8.01 -8.76 9.88
N ARG A 130 -6.81 -8.29 10.24
CA ARG A 130 -6.41 -7.93 11.60
C ARG A 130 -5.89 -6.49 11.60
N ILE A 131 -6.41 -5.65 12.50
CA ILE A 131 -5.93 -4.27 12.67
C ILE A 131 -4.90 -4.23 13.82
N THR A 132 -3.80 -3.55 13.58
CA THR A 132 -2.74 -3.29 14.57
C THR A 132 -2.64 -1.79 14.79
N ALA A 133 -2.57 -1.40 16.07
CA ALA A 133 -2.39 -0.01 16.47
C ALA A 133 -0.91 0.40 16.42
N ASP A 134 -0.68 1.70 16.28
CA ASP A 134 0.64 2.31 16.44
C ASP A 134 1.00 2.49 17.94
N LEU A 135 2.15 3.13 18.21
CA LEU A 135 2.63 3.36 19.58
C LEU A 135 1.75 4.34 20.37
N ALA A 136 0.92 5.12 19.69
CA ALA A 136 -0.08 6.01 20.32
C ALA A 136 -1.42 5.29 20.59
N GLY A 137 -1.54 4.01 20.20
CA GLY A 137 -2.76 3.23 20.37
C GLY A 137 -3.82 3.45 19.29
N LEU A 138 -3.46 4.16 18.21
CA LEU A 138 -4.37 4.42 17.09
C LEU A 138 -4.25 3.34 16.02
N PRO A 139 -5.35 2.87 15.40
CA PRO A 139 -5.29 1.96 14.26
C PRO A 139 -4.32 2.46 13.19
N ARG A 140 -3.41 1.59 12.73
CA ARG A 140 -2.39 2.03 11.77
C ARG A 140 -2.09 1.02 10.68
N VAL A 141 -2.16 -0.27 10.95
CA VAL A 141 -1.84 -1.31 9.98
C VAL A 141 -2.96 -2.32 9.89
N ALA A 142 -3.45 -2.54 8.68
CA ALA A 142 -4.31 -3.67 8.35
C ALA A 142 -3.44 -4.80 7.79
N GLN A 143 -3.37 -5.91 8.50
CA GLN A 143 -2.81 -7.18 8.02
C GLN A 143 -3.93 -8.03 7.47
N ILE A 144 -3.81 -8.48 6.22
CA ILE A 144 -4.76 -9.39 5.59
C ILE A 144 -4.03 -10.71 5.34
N ALA A 145 -4.45 -11.76 6.06
CA ALA A 145 -3.98 -13.12 5.85
C ALA A 145 -4.83 -13.73 4.72
N CYS A 146 -4.22 -13.92 3.55
CA CYS A 146 -4.93 -14.41 2.38
C CYS A 146 -5.23 -15.90 2.50
N GLY A 147 -6.51 -16.27 2.38
CA GLY A 147 -6.97 -17.65 2.41
C GLY A 147 -6.71 -18.42 1.12
N ASP A 148 -7.05 -19.70 1.12
CA ASP A 148 -7.11 -20.52 -0.09
C ASP A 148 -8.21 -19.98 -1.03
N LYS A 149 -7.91 -19.98 -2.33
CA LYS A 149 -8.83 -19.50 -3.38
C LYS A 149 -9.97 -20.47 -3.61
#